data_dba027d35a137a07c3b1e10494a014d9
#
_entry.id   dba027d35a137a07c3b1e10494a014d9
#
_cell.length_a   1.000
_cell.length_b   1.000
_cell.length_c   1.000
_cell.angle_alpha   90.00
_cell.angle_beta   90.00
_cell.angle_gamma   90.00
#
_symmetry.space_group_name_H-M   'P 1'
#
loop_
_entity.id
_entity.type
_entity.pdbx_description
1 polymer ?
#
loop_
_entity_poly.entity_id
_entity_poly.type
_entity_poly.pdbx_seq_one_letter_code
_entity_poly.pdbx_strand_id
1 'polypeptide(L)'
;DEPLILPKDIKKIIKAKIKNKNKIICGYTEISKDINAKSNSIPKVVMNEKNELLYISRSLIPGSKKVLTKYNKQVCIYAFNKVELNLFRNFKRKSKIEFLEDIEILRFFEFNKKILMVKTSGDSIAVDYPRDIKKVEKKLLKDDQKIRSKSKKILQKN
;
A
#
# COMPACT_ATOMS: atom_id res chain seq x y z
N ASP A 1 -6.54 -10.06 0.46
CA ASP A 1 -6.36 -8.66 0.14
C ASP A 1 -5.26 -8.39 -0.90
N GLU A 2 -3.95 -8.55 -0.58
CA GLU A 2 -2.84 -8.23 -1.48
C GLU A 2 -1.98 -9.48 -1.80
N PRO A 3 -2.51 -10.46 -2.55
CA PRO A 3 -1.85 -11.76 -2.73
C PRO A 3 -0.54 -11.69 -3.54
N LEU A 4 -0.28 -10.57 -4.21
CA LEU A 4 0.89 -10.36 -5.05
C LEU A 4 1.97 -9.49 -4.38
N ILE A 5 1.90 -9.29 -3.05
CA ILE A 5 2.96 -8.59 -2.32
C ILE A 5 4.28 -9.36 -2.46
N LEU A 6 5.32 -8.65 -2.89
CA LEU A 6 6.64 -9.24 -3.10
C LEU A 6 7.46 -9.28 -1.81
N PRO A 7 8.24 -10.34 -1.56
CA PRO A 7 9.12 -10.43 -0.38
C PRO A 7 10.07 -9.24 -0.24
N LYS A 8 10.52 -8.65 -1.36
CA LYS A 8 11.36 -7.44 -1.34
C LYS A 8 10.65 -6.24 -0.71
N ASP A 9 9.32 -6.10 -0.92
CA ASP A 9 8.53 -5.01 -0.37
C ASP A 9 8.29 -5.22 1.13
N ILE A 10 8.03 -6.46 1.56
CA ILE A 10 7.94 -6.82 2.98
C ILE A 10 9.27 -6.45 3.68
N LYS A 11 10.41 -6.85 3.10
CA LYS A 11 11.74 -6.51 3.63
C LYS A 11 11.96 -5.00 3.72
N LYS A 12 11.48 -4.20 2.74
CA LYS A 12 11.56 -2.74 2.78
C LYS A 12 10.77 -2.16 3.96
N ILE A 13 9.55 -2.61 4.15
CA ILE A 13 8.66 -2.16 5.24
C ILE A 13 9.29 -2.48 6.60
N ILE A 14 9.81 -3.70 6.79
CA ILE A 14 10.49 -4.10 8.03
C ILE A 14 11.72 -3.23 8.28
N LYS A 15 12.58 -3.04 7.28
CA LYS A 15 13.78 -2.18 7.41
C LYS A 15 13.41 -0.74 7.75
N ALA A 16 12.36 -0.20 7.15
CA ALA A 16 11.87 1.14 7.45
C ALA A 16 11.38 1.24 8.90
N LYS A 17 10.67 0.22 9.41
CA LYS A 17 10.20 0.18 10.80
C LYS A 17 11.36 0.11 11.80
N ILE A 18 12.37 -0.71 11.54
CA ILE A 18 13.56 -0.82 12.40
C ILE A 18 14.27 0.54 12.51
N LYS A 19 14.38 1.28 11.40
CA LYS A 19 15.00 2.63 11.38
C LYS A 19 14.13 3.72 12.02
N ASN A 20 12.82 3.55 11.99
CA ASN A 20 11.84 4.56 12.44
C ASN A 20 10.92 3.98 13.51
N LYS A 21 11.47 3.56 14.63
CA LYS A 21 10.76 2.81 15.70
C LYS A 21 9.49 3.52 16.20
N ASN A 22 9.47 4.85 16.19
CA ASN A 22 8.36 5.68 16.71
C ASN A 22 7.36 6.12 15.63
N LYS A 23 7.54 5.69 14.37
CA LYS A 23 6.61 5.97 13.27
C LYS A 23 5.93 4.68 12.82
N ILE A 24 4.67 4.79 12.49
CA ILE A 24 3.95 3.73 11.77
C ILE A 24 4.48 3.72 10.34
N ILE A 25 4.62 2.53 9.75
CA ILE A 25 5.03 2.40 8.35
C ILE A 25 3.85 1.91 7.53
N CYS A 26 3.63 2.53 6.38
CA CYS A 26 2.60 2.12 5.42
C CYS A 26 3.19 2.09 4.01
N GLY A 27 2.79 1.09 3.21
CA GLY A 27 3.18 0.99 1.82
C GLY A 27 2.42 1.96 0.91
N TYR A 28 3.08 2.44 -0.14
CA TYR A 28 2.41 3.15 -1.23
C TYR A 28 3.05 2.83 -2.58
N THR A 29 2.32 3.10 -3.65
CA THR A 29 2.84 3.04 -5.01
C THR A 29 2.17 4.07 -5.90
N GLU A 30 2.80 4.39 -7.04
CA GLU A 30 2.19 5.21 -8.08
C GLU A 30 1.06 4.43 -8.77
N ILE A 31 -0.05 5.08 -9.05
CA ILE A 31 -1.16 4.50 -9.81
C ILE A 31 -0.72 4.39 -11.27
N SER A 32 -0.76 3.18 -11.84
CA SER A 32 -0.43 2.97 -13.25
C SER A 32 -1.49 3.58 -14.17
N LYS A 33 -1.08 3.95 -15.38
CA LYS A 33 -1.92 4.68 -16.36
C LYS A 33 -3.19 3.93 -16.78
N ASP A 34 -3.18 2.61 -16.70
CA ASP A 34 -4.30 1.71 -17.01
C ASP A 34 -5.33 1.62 -15.88
N ILE A 35 -5.03 2.20 -14.71
CA ILE A 35 -5.93 2.19 -13.55
C ILE A 35 -6.66 3.52 -13.44
N ASN A 36 -7.98 3.46 -13.33
CA ASN A 36 -8.80 4.65 -13.10
C ASN A 36 -8.58 5.22 -11.69
N ALA A 37 -7.79 6.27 -11.57
CA ALA A 37 -7.51 6.95 -10.30
C ALA A 37 -8.78 7.56 -9.65
N LYS A 38 -9.85 7.80 -10.40
CA LYS A 38 -11.13 8.30 -9.86
C LYS A 38 -11.93 7.22 -9.12
N SER A 39 -11.52 5.94 -9.22
CA SER A 39 -12.24 4.86 -8.53
C SER A 39 -12.17 5.02 -7.02
N ASN A 40 -13.31 4.99 -6.34
CA ASN A 40 -13.41 5.04 -4.89
C ASN A 40 -12.90 3.75 -4.19
N SER A 41 -12.70 2.65 -4.94
CA SER A 41 -12.08 1.43 -4.41
C SER A 41 -10.57 1.59 -4.18
N ILE A 42 -9.95 2.64 -4.73
CA ILE A 42 -8.52 2.87 -4.64
C ILE A 42 -8.27 4.04 -3.69
N PRO A 43 -7.75 3.82 -2.48
CA PRO A 43 -7.35 4.90 -1.57
C PRO A 43 -6.13 5.65 -2.13
N LYS A 44 -6.29 6.96 -2.36
CA LYS A 44 -5.20 7.85 -2.79
C LYS A 44 -4.49 8.44 -1.59
N VAL A 45 -3.17 8.59 -1.67
CA VAL A 45 -2.34 9.11 -0.59
C VAL A 45 -1.69 10.43 -0.96
N VAL A 46 -1.68 11.36 -0.01
CA VAL A 46 -0.93 12.61 -0.09
C VAL A 46 0.12 12.62 1.01
N MET A 47 1.35 12.98 0.66
CA MET A 47 2.52 12.96 1.54
C MET A 47 3.25 14.28 1.45
N ASN A 48 3.97 14.63 2.54
CA ASN A 48 4.94 15.73 2.49
C ASN A 48 6.28 15.27 1.87
N GLU A 49 7.22 16.19 1.73
CA GLU A 49 8.55 15.93 1.15
C GLU A 49 9.38 14.90 1.96
N LYS A 50 9.04 14.69 3.23
CA LYS A 50 9.65 13.67 4.11
C LYS A 50 8.97 12.32 3.99
N ASN A 51 8.07 12.14 3.03
CA ASN A 51 7.20 10.97 2.85
C ASN A 51 6.34 10.66 4.09
N GLU A 52 6.03 11.66 4.92
CA GLU A 52 5.05 11.47 5.99
C GLU A 52 3.66 11.67 5.42
N LEU A 53 2.74 10.79 5.77
CA LEU A 53 1.36 10.84 5.33
C LEU A 53 0.68 12.11 5.83
N LEU A 54 0.07 12.85 4.93
CA LEU A 54 -0.79 13.99 5.23
C LEU A 54 -2.26 13.56 5.26
N TYR A 55 -2.69 12.77 4.28
CA TYR A 55 -4.04 12.22 4.24
C TYR A 55 -4.14 11.04 3.27
N ILE A 56 -5.14 10.17 3.52
CA ILE A 56 -5.59 9.13 2.59
C ILE A 56 -7.08 9.33 2.33
N SER A 57 -7.50 9.27 1.07
CA SER A 57 -8.92 9.37 0.72
C SER A 57 -9.29 8.45 -0.44
N ARG A 58 -10.53 7.99 -0.41
CA ARG A 58 -11.16 7.32 -1.56
C ARG A 58 -11.50 8.31 -2.67
N SER A 59 -11.69 9.59 -2.34
CA SER A 59 -11.79 10.68 -3.32
C SER A 59 -10.50 10.91 -4.07
N LEU A 60 -10.56 11.57 -5.22
CA LEU A 60 -9.36 11.91 -5.99
C LEU A 60 -8.61 13.06 -5.32
N ILE A 61 -7.52 12.75 -4.64
CA ILE A 61 -6.61 13.70 -4.00
C ILE A 61 -5.16 13.50 -4.49
N PRO A 62 -4.34 14.60 -4.48
CA PRO A 62 -4.74 15.98 -4.26
C PRO A 62 -5.55 16.53 -5.44
N GLY A 63 -6.48 17.47 -5.14
CA GLY A 63 -7.06 18.31 -6.19
C GLY A 63 -5.99 19.21 -6.80
N SER A 64 -6.10 19.53 -8.07
CA SER A 64 -5.13 20.37 -8.76
C SER A 64 -5.78 21.32 -9.73
N LYS A 65 -5.28 22.56 -9.77
CA LYS A 65 -5.57 23.54 -10.83
C LYS A 65 -4.87 23.20 -12.15
N LYS A 66 -3.83 22.35 -12.11
CA LYS A 66 -3.09 21.85 -13.29
C LYS A 66 -3.42 20.39 -13.52
N VAL A 67 -3.18 19.89 -14.72
CA VAL A 67 -3.34 18.45 -14.99
C VAL A 67 -2.27 17.69 -14.20
N LEU A 68 -2.73 16.88 -13.23
CA LEU A 68 -1.87 15.93 -12.56
C LEU A 68 -1.80 14.66 -13.40
N THR A 69 -0.59 14.24 -13.70
CA THR A 69 -0.32 13.03 -14.48
C THR A 69 -0.08 11.80 -13.60
N LYS A 70 0.13 12.01 -12.30
CA LYS A 70 0.52 10.96 -11.36
C LYS A 70 -0.18 11.10 -10.03
N TYR A 71 -0.79 10.00 -9.60
CA TYR A 71 -1.37 9.84 -8.27
C TYR A 71 -0.70 8.67 -7.56
N ASN A 72 -0.64 8.75 -6.24
CA ASN A 72 -0.18 7.64 -5.41
C ASN A 72 -1.36 6.95 -4.74
N LYS A 73 -1.31 5.62 -4.65
CA LYS A 73 -2.28 4.82 -3.91
C LYS A 73 -1.63 4.15 -2.71
N GLN A 74 -2.44 3.89 -1.69
CA GLN A 74 -2.06 3.02 -0.59
C GLN A 74 -1.83 1.59 -1.09
N VAL A 75 -0.85 0.91 -0.50
CA VAL A 75 -0.71 -0.55 -0.54
C VAL A 75 -0.89 -1.05 0.88
N CYS A 76 -1.81 -1.99 1.07
CA CYS A 76 -2.23 -2.46 2.40
C CYS A 76 -1.16 -3.34 3.07
N ILE A 77 0.03 -2.78 3.26
CA ILE A 77 1.13 -3.36 4.02
C ILE A 77 1.61 -2.37 5.07
N TYR A 78 1.62 -2.80 6.32
CA TYR A 78 1.92 -1.94 7.47
C TYR A 78 2.98 -2.57 8.37
N ALA A 79 3.68 -1.72 9.13
CA ALA A 79 4.48 -2.19 10.24
C ALA A 79 4.23 -1.32 11.48
N PHE A 80 3.87 -1.99 12.56
CA PHE A 80 3.56 -1.43 13.86
C PHE A 80 4.51 -2.00 14.92
N ASN A 81 4.68 -1.26 16.01
CA ASN A 81 5.19 -1.82 17.26
C ASN A 81 4.03 -2.13 18.23
N LYS A 82 4.34 -2.79 19.34
CA LYS A 82 3.36 -3.18 20.34
C LYS A 82 2.58 -1.99 20.93
N VAL A 83 3.24 -0.86 21.13
CA VAL A 83 2.61 0.37 21.66
C VAL A 83 1.56 0.89 20.69
N GLU A 84 1.90 0.97 19.39
CA GLU A 84 1.00 1.43 18.34
C GLU A 84 -0.22 0.50 18.22
N LEU A 85 -0.02 -0.81 18.24
CA LEU A 85 -1.14 -1.77 18.21
C LEU A 85 -2.03 -1.66 19.45
N ASN A 86 -1.45 -1.40 20.64
CA ASN A 86 -2.24 -1.18 21.85
C ASN A 86 -3.07 0.11 21.77
N LEU A 87 -2.53 1.20 21.23
CA LEU A 87 -3.31 2.43 20.99
C LEU A 87 -4.51 2.14 20.09
N PHE A 88 -4.31 1.44 18.99
CA PHE A 88 -5.39 1.06 18.08
C PHE A 88 -6.46 0.21 18.79
N ARG A 89 -6.06 -0.82 19.51
CA ARG A 89 -6.96 -1.72 20.25
C ARG A 89 -7.78 -0.98 21.33
N ASN A 90 -7.13 -0.08 22.06
CA ASN A 90 -7.75 0.57 23.22
C ASN A 90 -8.71 1.70 22.83
N PHE A 91 -8.68 2.19 21.60
CA PHE A 91 -9.60 3.24 21.14
C PHE A 91 -11.06 2.75 21.02
N LYS A 92 -11.28 1.44 20.86
CA LYS A 92 -12.57 0.72 20.91
C LYS A 92 -13.68 1.21 19.95
N ARG A 93 -13.40 2.17 19.07
CA ARG A 93 -14.34 2.70 18.08
C ARG A 93 -13.61 3.14 16.82
N LYS A 94 -14.31 3.32 15.71
CA LYS A 94 -13.76 4.02 14.54
C LYS A 94 -13.62 5.51 14.84
N SER A 95 -12.54 6.15 14.38
CA SER A 95 -12.48 7.61 14.36
C SER A 95 -13.42 8.16 13.29
N LYS A 96 -13.75 9.46 13.36
CA LYS A 96 -14.66 10.09 12.37
C LYS A 96 -14.13 9.93 10.95
N ILE A 97 -12.85 10.23 10.72
CA ILE A 97 -12.24 10.14 9.39
C ILE A 97 -12.07 8.69 8.93
N GLU A 98 -11.74 7.77 9.82
CA GLU A 98 -11.73 6.34 9.54
C GLU A 98 -13.10 5.83 9.12
N PHE A 99 -14.17 6.26 9.80
CA PHE A 99 -15.53 5.87 9.47
C PHE A 99 -15.97 6.37 8.09
N LEU A 100 -15.62 7.61 7.73
CA LEU A 100 -15.99 8.23 6.46
C LEU A 100 -15.24 7.61 5.28
N GLU A 101 -13.94 7.37 5.44
CA GLU A 101 -13.09 6.86 4.36
C GLU A 101 -13.02 5.33 4.35
N ASP A 102 -13.45 4.68 5.44
CA ASP A 102 -13.30 3.24 5.68
C ASP A 102 -11.85 2.76 5.48
N ILE A 103 -10.92 3.48 6.15
CA ILE A 103 -9.47 3.26 6.09
C ILE A 103 -8.90 3.30 7.51
N GLU A 104 -8.55 2.15 8.07
CA GLU A 104 -8.24 1.95 9.49
C GLU A 104 -7.02 2.74 9.97
N ILE A 105 -6.01 2.92 9.12
CA ILE A 105 -4.77 3.62 9.48
C ILE A 105 -5.01 5.10 9.84
N LEU A 106 -6.11 5.69 9.36
CA LEU A 106 -6.49 7.07 9.68
C LEU A 106 -6.78 7.27 11.17
N ARG A 107 -7.15 6.21 11.91
CA ARG A 107 -7.35 6.26 13.36
C ARG A 107 -6.11 6.76 14.11
N PHE A 108 -4.93 6.50 13.57
CA PHE A 108 -3.68 6.91 14.22
C PHE A 108 -3.45 8.43 14.24
N PHE A 109 -4.18 9.20 13.43
CA PHE A 109 -4.16 10.67 13.53
C PHE A 109 -4.77 11.18 14.84
N GLU A 110 -5.74 10.46 15.44
CA GLU A 110 -6.30 10.78 16.75
C GLU A 110 -5.23 10.72 17.88
N PHE A 111 -4.14 10.02 17.64
CA PHE A 111 -3.03 9.89 18.58
C PHE A 111 -1.81 10.72 18.19
N ASN A 112 -1.95 11.65 17.23
CA ASN A 112 -0.84 12.42 16.68
C ASN A 112 0.35 11.55 16.20
N LYS A 113 0.07 10.31 15.74
CA LYS A 113 1.10 9.41 15.26
C LYS A 113 1.46 9.75 13.81
N LYS A 114 2.77 9.86 13.57
CA LYS A 114 3.30 10.03 12.22
C LYS A 114 3.32 8.69 11.50
N ILE A 115 2.85 8.69 10.26
CA ILE A 115 2.85 7.54 9.38
C ILE A 115 3.85 7.83 8.27
N LEU A 116 4.92 7.04 8.21
CA LEU A 116 5.93 7.13 7.16
C LEU A 116 5.53 6.23 6.00
N MET A 117 5.40 6.81 4.82
CA MET A 117 5.04 6.12 3.60
C MET A 117 6.30 5.56 2.92
N VAL A 118 6.26 4.28 2.54
CA VAL A 118 7.39 3.58 1.90
C VAL A 118 6.97 3.09 0.52
N LYS A 119 7.71 3.54 -0.50
CA LYS A 119 7.41 3.15 -1.88
C LYS A 119 7.66 1.66 -2.10
N THR A 120 6.63 0.93 -2.50
CA THR A 120 6.67 -0.48 -2.90
C THR A 120 6.84 -0.61 -4.42
N SER A 121 7.01 -1.84 -4.92
CA SER A 121 7.21 -2.10 -6.34
C SER A 121 5.99 -1.81 -7.22
N GLY A 122 4.81 -1.68 -6.62
CA GLY A 122 3.57 -1.41 -7.36
C GLY A 122 2.94 -2.60 -8.06
N ASP A 123 3.54 -3.77 -7.94
CA ASP A 123 3.08 -4.97 -8.62
C ASP A 123 1.91 -5.68 -7.92
N SER A 124 1.52 -5.22 -6.74
CA SER A 124 0.41 -5.83 -6.01
C SER A 124 -0.96 -5.37 -6.55
N ILE A 125 -1.89 -6.31 -6.59
CA ILE A 125 -3.29 -6.11 -6.97
C ILE A 125 -4.13 -6.59 -5.79
N ALA A 126 -4.90 -5.67 -5.20
CA ALA A 126 -5.88 -6.03 -4.19
C ALA A 126 -7.01 -6.86 -4.80
N VAL A 127 -7.54 -7.79 -4.02
CA VAL A 127 -8.72 -8.59 -4.38
C VAL A 127 -9.90 -8.07 -3.55
N ASP A 128 -10.61 -7.09 -4.09
CA ASP A 128 -11.79 -6.50 -3.46
C ASP A 128 -13.09 -7.06 -4.06
N TYR A 129 -13.03 -7.52 -5.32
CA TYR A 129 -14.17 -8.05 -6.05
C TYR A 129 -13.84 -9.37 -6.76
N PRO A 130 -14.84 -10.24 -7.02
CA PRO A 130 -14.62 -11.51 -7.75
C PRO A 130 -13.91 -11.35 -9.11
N ARG A 131 -14.12 -10.23 -9.79
CA ARG A 131 -13.42 -9.90 -11.07
C ARG A 131 -11.91 -9.72 -10.92
N ASP A 132 -11.43 -9.41 -9.72
CA ASP A 132 -10.00 -9.18 -9.47
C ASP A 132 -9.24 -10.50 -9.35
N ILE A 133 -9.91 -11.58 -8.95
CA ILE A 133 -9.34 -12.94 -8.88
C ILE A 133 -8.71 -13.33 -10.22
N LYS A 134 -9.45 -13.17 -11.32
CA LYS A 134 -8.96 -13.51 -12.66
C LYS A 134 -7.71 -12.71 -13.06
N LYS A 135 -7.61 -11.45 -12.62
CA LYS A 135 -6.42 -10.60 -12.88
C LYS A 135 -5.20 -11.11 -12.10
N VAL A 136 -5.42 -11.48 -10.83
CA VAL A 136 -4.38 -12.03 -9.95
C VAL A 136 -3.89 -13.37 -10.47
N GLU A 137 -4.79 -14.31 -10.79
CA GLU A 137 -4.45 -15.62 -11.38
C GLU A 137 -3.62 -15.48 -12.64
N LYS A 138 -4.05 -14.62 -13.57
CA LYS A 138 -3.30 -14.35 -14.81
C LYS A 138 -1.88 -13.83 -14.55
N LYS A 139 -1.71 -13.04 -13.49
CA LYS A 139 -0.39 -12.50 -13.12
C LYS A 139 0.47 -13.56 -12.46
N LEU A 140 -0.08 -14.36 -11.55
CA LEU A 140 0.61 -15.49 -10.93
C LEU A 140 1.11 -16.50 -11.96
N LEU A 141 0.27 -16.87 -12.93
CA LEU A 141 0.66 -17.78 -14.02
C LEU A 141 1.83 -17.24 -14.85
N LYS A 142 1.81 -15.93 -15.17
CA LYS A 142 2.92 -15.29 -15.91
C LYS A 142 4.22 -15.27 -15.11
N ASP A 143 4.14 -15.04 -13.80
CA ASP A 143 5.30 -14.99 -12.93
C ASP A 143 5.88 -16.40 -12.73
N ASP A 144 5.03 -17.43 -12.59
CA ASP A 144 5.47 -18.84 -12.54
C ASP A 144 6.18 -19.28 -13.83
N GLN A 145 5.63 -18.94 -15.00
CA GLN A 145 6.28 -19.20 -16.29
C GLN A 145 7.66 -18.54 -16.41
N LYS A 146 7.80 -17.29 -15.92
CA LYS A 146 9.11 -16.59 -15.90
C LYS A 146 10.11 -17.26 -14.97
N ILE A 147 9.66 -17.74 -13.80
CA ILE A 147 10.51 -18.47 -12.85
C ILE A 147 10.99 -19.79 -13.49
N ARG A 148 10.08 -20.58 -14.05
CA ARG A 148 10.40 -21.86 -14.72
C ARG A 148 11.35 -21.67 -15.90
N SER A 149 11.17 -20.62 -16.69
CA SER A 149 12.07 -20.32 -17.83
C SER A 149 13.47 -19.91 -17.39
N LYS A 150 13.60 -19.14 -16.29
CA LYS A 150 14.89 -18.80 -15.68
C LYS A 150 15.61 -20.02 -15.11
N SER A 151 14.89 -20.87 -14.39
CA SER A 151 15.46 -22.11 -13.83
C SER A 151 16.00 -23.06 -14.93
N LYS A 152 15.26 -23.23 -16.04
CA LYS A 152 15.74 -24.00 -17.19
C LYS A 152 17.03 -23.44 -17.81
N LYS A 153 17.13 -22.11 -17.94
CA LYS A 153 18.33 -21.44 -18.46
C LYS A 153 19.57 -21.59 -17.56
N ILE A 154 19.37 -21.69 -16.25
CA ILE A 154 20.46 -21.91 -15.28
C ILE A 154 20.96 -23.36 -15.39
N LEU A 155 20.04 -24.33 -15.48
CA LEU A 155 20.39 -25.76 -15.63
C LEU A 155 21.05 -26.11 -16.95
N GLN A 156 20.89 -25.30 -18.00
CA GLN A 156 21.57 -25.48 -19.31
C GLN A 156 22.94 -24.82 -19.39
N LYS A 157 23.35 -24.04 -18.37
CA LYS A 157 24.67 -23.37 -18.34
C LYS A 157 25.68 -24.03 -17.41
N ASN A 158 25.28 -25.09 -16.72
CA ASN A 158 26.11 -25.99 -15.92
C ASN A 158 26.25 -27.33 -16.65
#